data_6a974f13980579dd4affdd88b324d35d
#
_entry.id   6a974f13980579dd4affdd88b324d35d
#
_cell.length_a   1.000
_cell.length_b   1.000
_cell.length_c   1.000
_cell.angle_alpha   90.00
_cell.angle_beta   90.00
_cell.angle_gamma   90.00
#
_symmetry.space_group_name_H-M   'P 1'
#
loop_
_entity.id
_entity.type
_entity.pdbx_description
1 polymer ?
#
loop_
_entity_poly.entity_id
_entity_poly.type
_entity_poly.pdbx_seq_one_letter_code
_entity_poly.pdbx_strand_id
1 'polypeptide(L)' 'MLIDDNYDICKKLSENNIKTLYFRDKNMKKLKESDYLKEVNNWANIYTYITN' A
#
# COMPACT_ATOMS: atom_id res chain seq x y z
N MET A 1 -4.72 -6.65 -7.15
CA MET A 1 -4.00 -5.63 -6.36
C MET A 1 -4.97 -4.59 -5.87
N LEU A 2 -4.87 -4.20 -4.62
CA LEU A 2 -5.71 -3.14 -4.04
C LEU A 2 -4.88 -1.90 -3.74
N ILE A 3 -5.46 -0.73 -3.94
CA ILE A 3 -4.87 0.55 -3.54
C ILE A 3 -5.88 1.22 -2.61
N ASP A 4 -5.47 1.50 -1.38
CA ASP A 4 -6.36 2.09 -0.38
C ASP A 4 -5.57 2.99 0.55
N ASP A 5 -6.25 3.93 1.19
CA ASP A 5 -5.65 4.83 2.18
C ASP A 5 -5.94 4.40 3.62
N ASN A 6 -6.68 3.33 3.80
CA ASN A 6 -7.00 2.81 5.12
C ASN A 6 -5.94 1.80 5.58
N TYR A 7 -5.24 2.15 6.66
CA TYR A 7 -4.16 1.33 7.22
C TYR A 7 -4.64 -0.08 7.58
N ASP A 8 -5.75 -0.19 8.30
CA ASP A 8 -6.23 -1.48 8.81
C ASP A 8 -6.66 -2.41 7.68
N ILE A 9 -7.31 -1.86 6.65
CA ILE A 9 -7.71 -2.64 5.48
C ILE A 9 -6.49 -3.14 4.73
N CYS A 10 -5.53 -2.26 4.48
CA CYS A 10 -4.30 -2.64 3.78
C CYS A 10 -3.53 -3.72 4.53
N LYS A 11 -3.40 -3.56 5.84
CA LYS A 11 -2.71 -4.54 6.68
C LYS A 11 -3.41 -5.90 6.61
N LYS A 12 -4.73 -5.91 6.78
CA LYS A 12 -5.50 -7.15 6.76
C LYS A 12 -5.39 -7.88 5.43
N LEU A 13 -5.50 -7.15 4.32
CA LEU A 13 -5.41 -7.74 3.00
C LEU A 13 -4.02 -8.30 2.71
N SER A 14 -2.98 -7.59 3.11
CA SER A 14 -1.62 -8.07 2.91
C SER A 14 -1.33 -9.32 3.73
N GLU A 15 -1.92 -9.44 4.92
CA GLU A 15 -1.80 -10.64 5.75
C GLU A 15 -2.47 -11.86 5.09
N ASN A 16 -3.43 -11.62 4.20
CA ASN A 16 -4.10 -12.67 3.43
C ASN A 16 -3.45 -12.87 2.06
N ASN A 17 -2.21 -12.42 1.88
CA ASN A 17 -1.44 -12.55 0.66
C ASN A 17 -2.05 -11.84 -0.55
N ILE A 18 -2.81 -10.78 -0.31
CA ILE A 18 -3.35 -9.93 -1.36
C ILE A 18 -2.40 -8.76 -1.56
N LYS A 19 -1.88 -8.61 -2.77
CA LYS A 19 -0.98 -7.50 -3.09
C LYS A 19 -1.68 -6.17 -2.91
N THR A 20 -1.14 -5.32 -2.03
CA THR A 20 -1.80 -4.10 -1.58
C THR A 20 -0.84 -2.91 -1.63
N LEU A 21 -1.32 -1.78 -2.12
CA LEU A 21 -0.60 -0.52 -2.03
C LEU A 21 -1.33 0.38 -1.06
N TYR A 22 -0.62 0.83 -0.03
CA TYR A 22 -1.15 1.74 0.98
C TYR A 22 -0.82 3.17 0.57
N PHE A 23 -1.84 3.94 0.20
CA PHE A 23 -1.67 5.34 -0.17
C PHE A 23 -1.60 6.19 1.09
N ARG A 24 -0.40 6.63 1.44
CA ARG A 24 -0.14 7.31 2.70
C ARG A 24 0.17 8.79 2.50
N ASP A 25 -0.57 9.63 3.21
CA ASP A 25 -0.21 11.02 3.42
C ASP A 25 0.81 11.10 4.57
N LYS A 26 1.63 12.14 4.59
CA LYS A 26 2.63 12.36 5.65
C LYS A 26 2.04 12.41 7.05
N ASN A 27 0.74 12.74 7.17
CA ASN A 27 0.03 12.80 8.45
C ASN A 27 -0.61 11.48 8.85
N MET A 28 -0.50 10.45 8.02
CA MET A 28 -1.10 9.15 8.28
C MET A 28 -0.10 8.22 8.95
N LYS A 29 -0.63 7.15 9.54
CA LYS A 29 0.19 6.17 10.25
C LYS A 29 1.17 5.49 9.30
N LYS A 30 2.44 5.44 9.69
CA LYS A 30 3.46 4.77 8.91
C LYS A 30 3.30 3.26 9.01
N LEU A 31 3.47 2.58 7.88
CA LEU A 31 3.29 1.16 7.75
C LEU A 31 4.64 0.47 7.56
N LYS A 32 4.76 -0.74 8.11
CA LYS A 32 5.92 -1.59 7.84
C LYS A 32 5.65 -2.35 6.54
N GLU A 33 6.50 -2.16 5.54
CA GLU A 33 6.35 -2.81 4.25
C GLU A 33 6.66 -4.31 4.32
N SER A 34 6.00 -5.07 3.46
CA SER A 34 6.22 -6.52 3.33
C SER A 34 6.13 -6.91 1.86
N ASP A 35 6.23 -8.20 1.56
CA ASP A 35 6.18 -8.67 0.17
C ASP A 35 4.85 -8.32 -0.52
N TYR A 36 3.77 -8.25 0.25
CA TYR A 36 2.43 -7.97 -0.29
C TYR A 36 1.94 -6.56 0.04
N LEU A 37 2.74 -5.77 0.75
CA LEU A 37 2.31 -4.46 1.23
C LEU A 37 3.38 -3.42 1.01
N LYS A 38 3.07 -2.43 0.18
CA LYS A 38 3.99 -1.32 -0.10
C LYS A 38 3.30 0.01 0.18
N GLU A 39 4.07 0.95 0.71
CA GLU A 39 3.62 2.31 0.95
C GLU A 39 3.88 3.15 -0.31
N VAL A 40 2.86 3.90 -0.72
CA VAL A 40 2.99 4.84 -1.83
C VAL A 40 2.46 6.19 -1.36
N ASN A 41 3.00 7.28 -1.88
CA ASN A 41 2.59 8.61 -1.46
C ASN A 41 2.21 9.53 -2.63
N ASN A 42 2.26 9.02 -3.85
CA ASN A 42 1.81 9.76 -5.02
C ASN A 42 1.50 8.80 -6.16
N TRP A 43 0.82 9.32 -7.19
CA TRP A 43 0.41 8.50 -8.33
C TRP A 43 1.60 7.96 -9.15
N ALA A 44 2.73 8.66 -9.15
CA ALA A 44 3.92 8.18 -9.85
C ALA A 44 4.46 6.90 -9.21
N ASN A 45 4.44 6.79 -7.89
CA ASN A 45 4.80 5.56 -7.19
C ASN A 45 3.86 4.43 -7.56
N ILE A 46 2.55 4.69 -7.58
CA ILE A 46 1.55 3.68 -7.95
C ILE A 46 1.80 3.18 -9.36
N TYR A 47 2.03 4.08 -10.29
CA TYR A 47 2.31 3.72 -11.67
C TYR A 47 3.52 2.80 -11.78
N THR A 48 4.59 3.11 -11.04
CA THR A 48 5.80 2.28 -11.02
C THR A 48 5.50 0.84 -10.60
N TYR A 49 4.68 0.67 -9.56
CA TYR A 49 4.32 -0.67 -9.09
C TYR A 49 3.42 -1.41 -10.08
N ILE A 50 2.55 -0.71 -10.79
CA ILE A 50 1.64 -1.32 -11.75
C ILE A 50 2.39 -1.77 -13.00
N THR A 51 3.34 -0.98 -13.47
CA THR A 51 4.05 -1.25 -14.73
C THR A 51 5.25 -2.18 -14.58
N ASN A 52 5.68 -2.39 -13.38
CA ASN A 52 6.75 -3.34 -13.09
C ASN A 52 6.15 -4.68 -12.66
#